data_61bd80b5db7a7bcae6ea400b6399048b
#
_entry.id   61bd80b5db7a7bcae6ea400b6399048b
#
_cell.length_a   1.000
_cell.length_b   1.000
_cell.length_c   1.000
_cell.angle_alpha   90.00
_cell.angle_beta   90.00
_cell.angle_gamma   90.00
#
_symmetry.space_group_name_H-M   'P 1'
#
loop_
_entity.id
_entity.type
_entity.pdbx_description
1 polymer ?
#
loop_
_entity_poly.entity_id
_entity_poly.type
_entity_poly.pdbx_seq_one_letter_code
_entity_poly.pdbx_strand_id
1 'polypeptide(L)'
;LLLAEALTREIESASVSFSERFKKILAPQAPFNSEEYLGFSKSMLSNLIGGIGFFHGTDVVDRSAAPEYEEENEGFWEETEEARGRAQPVLEGPKDLFTCVPSRPFFPRGFLWDEGFHLIPILDWDPDLACVPSPAFSLAWL
;
A
#
# COMPACT_ATOMS: atom_id res chain seq x y z
N LEU A 1 9.70 -1.81 -36.60
CA LEU A 1 9.24 -0.42 -36.82
C LEU A 1 7.74 -0.28 -36.47
N LEU A 2 6.82 -0.97 -37.15
CA LEU A 2 5.36 -0.86 -36.91
C LEU A 2 4.95 -1.15 -35.46
N LEU A 3 5.59 -2.09 -34.76
CA LEU A 3 5.29 -2.42 -33.36
C LEU A 3 5.73 -1.29 -32.43
N ALA A 4 6.88 -0.67 -32.69
CA ALA A 4 7.37 0.44 -31.89
C ALA A 4 6.49 1.68 -32.04
N GLU A 5 6.04 1.99 -33.25
CA GLU A 5 5.11 3.11 -33.51
C GLU A 5 3.73 2.86 -32.90
N ALA A 6 3.25 1.63 -32.91
CA ALA A 6 1.99 1.27 -32.23
C ALA A 6 2.13 1.45 -30.71
N LEU A 7 3.23 0.96 -30.11
CA LEU A 7 3.49 1.11 -28.68
C LEU A 7 3.59 2.58 -28.28
N THR A 8 4.30 3.41 -29.04
CA THR A 8 4.40 4.85 -28.77
C THR A 8 3.03 5.51 -28.75
N ARG A 9 2.18 5.21 -29.71
CA ARG A 9 0.81 5.75 -29.75
C ARG A 9 -0.04 5.32 -28.55
N GLU A 10 0.09 4.06 -28.12
CA GLU A 10 -0.63 3.58 -26.94
C GLU A 10 -0.16 4.27 -25.66
N ILE A 11 1.15 4.47 -25.50
CA ILE A 11 1.72 5.22 -24.37
C ILE A 11 1.23 6.67 -24.35
N GLU A 12 1.23 7.35 -25.49
CA GLU A 12 0.72 8.72 -25.63
C GLU A 12 -0.77 8.79 -25.29
N SER A 13 -1.57 7.87 -25.83
CA SER A 13 -3.00 7.77 -25.54
C SER A 13 -3.26 7.54 -24.06
N ALA A 14 -2.56 6.63 -23.42
CA ALA A 14 -2.66 6.35 -21.99
C ALA A 14 -2.28 7.59 -21.15
N SER A 15 -1.23 8.30 -21.53
CA SER A 15 -0.78 9.52 -20.84
C SER A 15 -1.82 10.65 -20.93
N VAL A 16 -2.45 10.81 -22.10
CA VAL A 16 -3.52 11.80 -22.28
C VAL A 16 -4.73 11.41 -21.43
N SER A 17 -5.19 10.18 -21.52
CA SER A 17 -6.32 9.66 -20.74
C SER A 17 -6.11 9.79 -19.22
N PHE A 18 -4.91 9.46 -18.74
CA PHE A 18 -4.54 9.67 -17.34
C PHE A 18 -4.65 11.15 -16.95
N SER A 19 -4.13 12.04 -17.78
CA SER A 19 -4.11 13.49 -17.51
C SER A 19 -5.51 14.08 -17.46
N GLU A 20 -6.38 13.65 -18.34
CA GLU A 20 -7.79 14.08 -18.39
C GLU A 20 -8.57 13.57 -17.18
N ARG A 21 -8.40 12.28 -16.84
CA ARG A 21 -9.02 11.68 -15.66
C ARG A 21 -8.54 12.37 -14.37
N PHE A 22 -7.24 12.64 -14.27
CA PHE A 22 -6.66 13.35 -13.13
C PHE A 22 -7.27 14.73 -12.94
N LYS A 23 -7.35 15.52 -13.99
CA LYS A 23 -7.96 16.86 -13.95
C LYS A 23 -9.43 16.84 -13.52
N LYS A 24 -10.14 15.78 -13.86
CA LYS A 24 -11.56 15.62 -13.51
C LYS A 24 -11.77 15.24 -12.05
N ILE A 25 -10.89 14.40 -11.47
CA ILE A 25 -11.13 13.75 -10.18
C ILE A 25 -10.30 14.40 -9.07
N LEU A 26 -9.00 14.65 -9.31
CA LEU A 26 -8.02 14.99 -8.27
C LEU A 26 -7.26 16.29 -8.55
N ALA A 27 -7.77 17.15 -9.43
CA ALA A 27 -7.07 18.40 -9.72
C ALA A 27 -6.89 19.26 -8.46
N PRO A 28 -5.66 19.74 -8.18
CA PRO A 28 -5.42 20.60 -7.04
C PRO A 28 -6.19 21.93 -7.17
N GLN A 29 -6.71 22.40 -6.06
CA GLN A 29 -7.47 23.64 -5.97
C GLN A 29 -6.56 24.84 -5.69
N ALA A 30 -7.07 26.06 -5.89
CA ALA A 30 -6.33 27.26 -5.52
C ALA A 30 -5.96 27.24 -4.02
N PRO A 31 -4.76 27.67 -3.64
CA PRO A 31 -3.72 28.32 -4.46
C PRO A 31 -2.76 27.35 -5.19
N PHE A 32 -2.99 26.04 -5.14
CA PHE A 32 -2.08 24.99 -5.64
C PHE A 32 -2.45 24.51 -7.06
N ASN A 33 -3.05 25.36 -7.88
CA ASN A 33 -3.55 25.00 -9.21
C ASN A 33 -2.65 25.45 -10.38
N SER A 34 -1.41 25.87 -10.10
CA SER A 34 -0.44 26.16 -11.16
C SER A 34 0.02 24.90 -11.88
N GLU A 35 0.60 25.05 -13.08
CA GLU A 35 1.10 23.93 -13.89
C GLU A 35 2.14 23.08 -13.13
N GLU A 36 2.98 23.72 -12.32
CA GLU A 36 3.99 23.07 -11.49
C GLU A 36 3.35 22.14 -10.44
N TYR A 37 2.36 22.65 -9.71
CA TYR A 37 1.62 21.86 -8.72
C TYR A 37 0.81 20.73 -9.37
N LEU A 38 0.27 20.97 -10.55
CA LEU A 38 -0.44 19.95 -11.31
C LEU A 38 0.49 18.79 -11.69
N GLY A 39 1.70 19.09 -12.16
CA GLY A 39 2.72 18.09 -12.47
C GLY A 39 3.15 17.30 -11.25
N PHE A 40 3.41 17.99 -10.15
CA PHE A 40 3.77 17.38 -8.87
C PHE A 40 2.67 16.45 -8.34
N SER A 41 1.42 16.91 -8.33
CA SER A 41 0.28 16.12 -7.84
C SER A 41 0.03 14.86 -8.67
N LYS A 42 0.20 14.91 -10.00
CA LYS A 42 0.16 13.72 -10.86
C LYS A 42 1.26 12.71 -10.51
N SER A 43 2.46 13.20 -10.25
CA SER A 43 3.58 12.34 -9.84
C SER A 43 3.34 11.70 -8.49
N MET A 44 2.73 12.42 -7.54
CA MET A 44 2.34 11.87 -6.24
C MET A 44 1.32 10.74 -6.38
N LEU A 45 0.25 10.94 -7.18
CA LEU A 45 -0.74 9.89 -7.43
C LEU A 45 -0.12 8.68 -8.12
N SER A 46 0.73 8.90 -9.11
CA SER A 46 1.44 7.83 -9.83
C SER A 46 2.31 7.00 -8.89
N ASN A 47 3.03 7.66 -7.97
CA ASN A 47 3.84 6.97 -6.96
C ASN A 47 2.98 6.17 -5.97
N LEU A 48 1.84 6.73 -5.56
CA LEU A 48 0.90 6.07 -4.66
C LEU A 48 0.34 4.79 -5.29
N ILE A 49 -0.20 4.88 -6.51
CA ILE A 49 -0.70 3.72 -7.26
C ILE A 49 0.43 2.72 -7.52
N GLY A 50 1.63 3.19 -7.86
CA GLY A 50 2.81 2.36 -8.06
C GLY A 50 3.30 1.65 -6.79
N GLY A 51 2.81 2.03 -5.61
CA GLY A 51 3.04 1.35 -4.34
C GLY A 51 2.11 0.16 -4.09
N ILE A 52 1.03 0.02 -4.88
CA ILE A 52 0.11 -1.12 -4.77
C ILE A 52 0.77 -2.35 -5.37
N GLY A 53 0.71 -3.47 -4.67
CA GLY A 53 1.27 -4.74 -5.13
C GLY A 53 0.47 -5.94 -4.68
N PHE A 54 0.62 -7.01 -5.44
CA PHE A 54 0.18 -8.35 -5.06
C PHE A 54 1.39 -9.13 -4.56
N PHE A 55 1.30 -9.62 -3.35
CA PHE A 55 2.35 -10.39 -2.69
C PHE A 55 1.85 -11.80 -2.46
N HIS A 56 2.69 -12.78 -2.71
CA HIS A 56 2.41 -14.18 -2.47
C HIS A 56 3.61 -14.83 -1.80
N GLY A 57 3.38 -15.53 -0.70
CA GLY A 57 4.48 -16.20 -0.01
C GLY A 57 4.10 -16.84 1.30
N THR A 58 5.12 -17.37 1.96
CA THR A 58 5.02 -17.93 3.30
C THR A 58 5.47 -16.91 4.33
N ASP A 59 4.89 -17.01 5.52
CA ASP A 59 5.16 -16.13 6.63
C ASP A 59 5.59 -16.94 7.87
N VAL A 60 6.36 -16.33 8.72
CA VAL A 60 6.77 -16.92 10.00
C VAL A 60 5.99 -16.24 11.09
N VAL A 61 5.07 -16.97 11.71
CA VAL A 61 4.15 -16.44 12.72
C VAL A 61 4.43 -17.10 14.05
N ASP A 62 4.42 -16.31 15.10
CA ASP A 62 4.34 -16.83 16.46
C ASP A 62 2.91 -16.67 16.95
N ARG A 63 2.25 -17.80 17.19
CA ARG A 63 0.90 -17.84 17.74
C ARG A 63 0.87 -18.20 19.22
N SER A 64 2.01 -18.24 19.88
CA SER A 64 2.04 -18.30 21.35
C SER A 64 1.33 -17.06 21.87
N ALA A 65 0.44 -17.24 22.83
CA ALA A 65 -0.38 -16.16 23.37
C ALA A 65 0.52 -14.95 23.70
N ALA A 66 0.40 -13.91 22.89
CA ALA A 66 1.01 -12.63 23.21
C ALA A 66 0.35 -12.12 24.49
N PRO A 67 1.12 -11.63 25.48
CA PRO A 67 0.54 -10.93 26.60
C PRO A 67 -0.29 -9.75 26.09
N GLU A 68 -1.39 -9.43 26.76
CA GLU A 68 -2.14 -8.22 26.48
C GLU A 68 -1.19 -7.03 26.69
N TYR A 69 -0.82 -6.37 25.58
CA TYR A 69 0.10 -5.26 25.61
C TYR A 69 -0.61 -4.00 26.10
N GLU A 70 -0.47 -3.70 27.38
CA GLU A 70 -0.70 -2.35 27.89
C GLU A 70 0.66 -1.66 27.99
N GLU A 71 0.97 -0.78 27.04
CA GLU A 71 2.24 -0.04 26.98
C GLU A 71 2.52 0.80 28.24
N GLU A 72 1.50 1.04 29.06
CA GLU A 72 1.56 1.81 30.29
C GLU A 72 2.03 0.99 31.50
N ASN A 73 2.15 -0.34 31.36
CA ASN A 73 2.60 -1.18 32.46
C ASN A 73 4.11 -1.12 32.68
N GLU A 74 4.51 -0.89 33.93
CA GLU A 74 5.89 -1.13 34.35
C GLU A 74 6.25 -2.60 34.07
N GLY A 75 7.35 -2.84 33.34
CA GLY A 75 7.77 -4.20 32.98
C GLY A 75 7.43 -4.62 31.54
N PHE A 76 6.78 -3.78 30.74
CA PHE A 76 6.44 -4.10 29.35
C PHE A 76 7.63 -4.65 28.54
N TRP A 77 8.80 -4.06 28.67
CA TRP A 77 9.98 -4.47 27.91
C TRP A 77 10.53 -5.82 28.36
N GLU A 78 10.53 -6.09 29.66
CA GLU A 78 10.96 -7.36 30.23
C GLU A 78 10.00 -8.48 29.82
N GLU A 79 8.70 -8.26 29.92
CA GLU A 79 7.68 -9.22 29.48
C GLU A 79 7.76 -9.51 27.97
N THR A 80 8.04 -8.49 27.17
CA THR A 80 8.23 -8.63 25.73
C THR A 80 9.47 -9.47 25.41
N GLU A 81 10.56 -9.28 26.13
CA GLU A 81 11.78 -10.07 25.97
C GLU A 81 11.58 -11.53 26.38
N GLU A 82 10.91 -11.78 27.49
CA GLU A 82 10.51 -13.11 27.90
C GLU A 82 9.56 -13.80 26.91
N ALA A 83 8.58 -13.07 26.38
CA ALA A 83 7.68 -13.58 25.34
C ALA A 83 8.45 -14.00 24.08
N ARG A 84 9.42 -13.18 23.64
CA ARG A 84 10.32 -13.55 22.53
C ARG A 84 11.13 -14.81 22.80
N GLY A 85 11.59 -14.99 24.05
CA GLY A 85 12.32 -16.19 24.47
C GLY A 85 11.47 -17.47 24.45
N ARG A 86 10.14 -17.32 24.59
CA ARG A 86 9.17 -18.43 24.53
C ARG A 86 8.57 -18.65 23.16
N ALA A 87 8.85 -17.75 22.20
CA ALA A 87 8.28 -17.77 20.87
C ALA A 87 8.47 -19.13 20.19
N GLN A 88 7.40 -19.63 19.58
CA GLN A 88 7.41 -20.86 18.79
C GLN A 88 7.02 -20.52 17.34
N PRO A 89 7.97 -20.00 16.56
CA PRO A 89 7.69 -19.58 15.20
C PRO A 89 7.30 -20.77 14.34
N VAL A 90 6.16 -20.66 13.68
CA VAL A 90 5.64 -21.64 12.73
C VAL A 90 5.59 -21.02 11.34
N LEU A 91 5.99 -21.77 10.33
CA LEU A 91 5.84 -21.34 8.94
C LEU A 91 4.39 -21.54 8.50
N GLU A 92 3.74 -20.48 8.12
CA GLU A 92 2.37 -20.48 7.58
C GLU A 92 2.33 -20.05 6.11
N GLY A 93 1.34 -20.53 5.40
CA GLY A 93 1.10 -20.18 4.01
C GLY A 93 1.24 -21.33 3.03
N PRO A 94 1.31 -21.03 1.73
CA PRO A 94 1.40 -19.67 1.17
C PRO A 94 0.11 -18.87 1.34
N LYS A 95 0.26 -17.54 1.46
CA LYS A 95 -0.85 -16.58 1.56
C LYS A 95 -0.71 -15.50 0.48
N ASP A 96 -1.84 -14.93 0.10
CA ASP A 96 -1.93 -13.82 -0.85
C ASP A 96 -2.22 -12.53 -0.09
N LEU A 97 -1.53 -11.45 -0.44
CA LEU A 97 -1.78 -10.12 0.08
C LEU A 97 -1.76 -9.11 -1.07
N PHE A 98 -2.87 -8.40 -1.24
CA PHE A 98 -2.95 -7.23 -2.10
C PHE A 98 -3.00 -5.98 -1.22
N THR A 99 -1.97 -5.14 -1.28
CA THR A 99 -1.80 -4.01 -0.38
C THR A 99 -0.97 -2.91 -0.99
N CYS A 100 -1.10 -1.69 -0.46
CA CYS A 100 -0.13 -0.63 -0.67
C CYS A 100 1.07 -0.82 0.26
N VAL A 101 2.26 -0.47 -0.22
CA VAL A 101 3.44 -0.38 0.63
C VAL A 101 3.84 1.09 0.80
N PRO A 102 4.21 1.54 2.02
CA PRO A 102 4.56 2.93 2.27
C PRO A 102 5.76 3.41 1.47
N SER A 103 6.73 2.54 1.29
CA SER A 103 7.93 2.83 0.50
C SER A 103 8.55 1.54 -0.02
N ARG A 104 8.58 1.37 -1.32
CA ARG A 104 9.20 0.18 -1.94
C ARG A 104 10.66 -0.05 -1.54
N PRO A 105 11.53 0.97 -1.47
CA PRO A 105 12.93 0.75 -1.08
C PRO A 105 13.16 0.59 0.43
N PHE A 106 12.34 1.19 1.30
CA PHE A 106 12.59 1.23 2.73
C PHE A 106 11.63 0.37 3.54
N PHE A 107 10.36 0.32 3.16
CA PHE A 107 9.30 -0.43 3.85
C PHE A 107 8.47 -1.23 2.84
N PRO A 108 9.05 -2.30 2.24
CA PRO A 108 8.42 -3.06 1.15
C PRO A 108 7.41 -4.09 1.66
N ARG A 109 6.58 -3.73 2.63
CA ARG A 109 5.51 -4.57 3.17
C ARG A 109 4.29 -3.73 3.51
N GLY A 110 3.12 -4.38 3.66
CA GLY A 110 1.89 -3.71 4.06
C GLY A 110 1.93 -3.28 5.52
N PHE A 111 1.32 -2.11 5.77
CA PHE A 111 1.04 -1.59 7.11
C PHE A 111 -0.40 -1.13 7.14
N LEU A 112 -1.19 -1.64 8.07
CA LEU A 112 -2.64 -1.47 8.07
C LEU A 112 -3.09 0.00 8.16
N TRP A 113 -2.48 0.80 9.00
CA TRP A 113 -2.90 2.20 9.12
C TRP A 113 -2.43 3.06 7.94
N ASP A 114 -1.27 2.76 7.35
CA ASP A 114 -0.81 3.40 6.11
C ASP A 114 -1.75 3.06 4.95
N GLU A 115 -2.22 1.81 4.86
CA GLU A 115 -3.21 1.37 3.88
C GLU A 115 -4.46 2.24 3.93
N GLY A 116 -4.97 2.55 5.13
CA GLY A 116 -6.13 3.41 5.30
C GLY A 116 -5.94 4.80 4.69
N PHE A 117 -4.76 5.40 4.81
CA PHE A 117 -4.45 6.69 4.19
C PHE A 117 -4.22 6.58 2.68
N HIS A 118 -3.57 5.53 2.22
CA HIS A 118 -3.34 5.29 0.81
C HIS A 118 -4.65 5.10 0.04
N LEU A 119 -5.63 4.44 0.62
CA LEU A 119 -6.90 4.14 -0.04
C LEU A 119 -7.79 5.38 -0.22
N ILE A 120 -7.63 6.45 0.55
CA ILE A 120 -8.45 7.66 0.43
C ILE A 120 -8.41 8.24 -1.01
N PRO A 121 -7.25 8.63 -1.57
CA PRO A 121 -7.22 9.13 -2.93
C PRO A 121 -7.43 8.04 -3.99
N ILE A 122 -7.15 6.77 -3.67
CA ILE A 122 -7.39 5.66 -4.58
C ILE A 122 -8.89 5.38 -4.71
N LEU A 123 -9.67 5.53 -3.65
CA LEU A 123 -11.12 5.38 -3.69
C LEU A 123 -11.78 6.38 -4.65
N ASP A 124 -11.31 7.62 -4.64
CA ASP A 124 -11.77 8.64 -5.60
C ASP A 124 -11.32 8.33 -7.03
N TRP A 125 -10.09 7.81 -7.17
CA TRP A 125 -9.52 7.49 -8.47
C TRP A 125 -10.14 6.24 -9.09
N ASP A 126 -10.24 5.16 -8.33
CA ASP A 126 -10.71 3.86 -8.77
C ASP A 126 -11.32 3.08 -7.59
N PRO A 127 -12.64 3.19 -7.39
CA PRO A 127 -13.33 2.49 -6.31
C PRO A 127 -13.17 0.97 -6.35
N ASP A 128 -13.13 0.38 -7.55
CA ASP A 128 -12.97 -1.06 -7.70
C ASP A 128 -11.60 -1.51 -7.23
N LEU A 129 -10.55 -0.74 -7.55
CA LEU A 129 -9.21 -0.99 -7.07
C LEU A 129 -9.08 -0.85 -5.55
N ALA A 130 -9.76 0.15 -4.96
CA ALA A 130 -9.76 0.38 -3.52
C ALA A 130 -10.55 -0.69 -2.75
N CYS A 131 -11.56 -1.28 -3.39
CA CYS A 131 -12.43 -2.30 -2.82
C CYS A 131 -12.01 -3.73 -3.15
N VAL A 132 -10.85 -3.94 -3.79
CA VAL A 132 -10.34 -5.32 -3.99
C VAL A 132 -10.24 -5.98 -2.63
N PRO A 133 -11.13 -6.93 -2.31
CA PRO A 133 -11.07 -7.61 -1.03
C PRO A 133 -9.78 -8.42 -1.00
N SER A 134 -8.79 -7.95 -0.26
CA SER A 134 -7.71 -8.83 0.12
C SER A 134 -8.29 -9.81 1.15
N PRO A 135 -8.55 -11.06 0.81
CA PRO A 135 -8.92 -12.06 1.80
C PRO A 135 -7.83 -12.25 2.85
N ALA A 136 -6.69 -11.65 2.65
CA ALA A 136 -5.52 -11.73 3.50
C ALA A 136 -5.38 -10.58 4.52
N PHE A 137 -6.25 -9.57 4.53
CA PHE A 137 -6.44 -8.73 5.72
C PHE A 137 -7.20 -9.49 6.83
N SER A 138 -7.10 -10.79 6.83
CA SER A 138 -7.26 -11.60 8.02
C SER A 138 -6.21 -11.15 9.03
N LEU A 139 -6.61 -10.93 10.28
CA LEU A 139 -5.84 -10.59 11.49
C LEU A 139 -4.49 -11.35 11.70
N ALA A 140 -3.96 -11.98 10.70
CA ALA A 140 -2.75 -12.80 10.71
C ALA A 140 -1.45 -12.03 10.40
N TRP A 141 -1.54 -10.70 10.16
CA TRP A 141 -0.39 -9.83 9.90
C TRP A 141 -0.19 -8.75 10.97
N LEU A 142 -0.97 -8.78 12.06
CA LEU A 142 -0.77 -7.96 13.25
C LEU A 142 0.05 -8.69 14.30
#